data_6593be1d6cb3323a31d5101c2f6e1a38
#
_entry.id   6593be1d6cb3323a31d5101c2f6e1a38
#
_cell.length_a   1.000
_cell.length_b   1.000
_cell.length_c   1.000
_cell.angle_alpha   90.00
_cell.angle_beta   90.00
_cell.angle_gamma   90.00
#
_symmetry.space_group_name_H-M   'P 1'
#
loop_
_entity.id
_entity.type
_entity.pdbx_description
1 polymer ?
#
loop_
_entity_poly.entity_id
_entity_poly.type
_entity_poly.pdbx_seq_one_letter_code
_entity_poly.pdbx_strand_id
1 'polypeptide(L)'
;MFTIYKYSHFFKIQPKDDTQKEICRQFTIPLVQMGTVYQQGRYTQVPVKVFAAATKDRKEWRFHITLLESFLDTLRGKAISEDKIEIIEMGFEPSINPQVTHTIKPGWTPRPVQLPVLDYLLHQKVKANHLVTLSTGVGKSLCSMFAAAEIGKRVLYLLRPAFMDKWFDDLHKTYELTKEDIISVSGSSQLMGLLALAKNHPDKVPKIIILSNKTYQNYLKAYEKDGTAILDQGYACLPDEMYEHLGVGIRFIDEVHLDFHLNFKADLYTNTAHASAFSASLIDSQPFIVRMYNIAYPVIDRYKAPPPKKYIEARGVLYKTRDNLTPKISWAGRKEYSHGAYEQWILKSLTLTDNYLNMINDIVQGEYIANYREGDRLLIFCYSIEMATVITEYFKEQYPDKTVERYVEEDAFANVMEPDIRISTVLSAGTGIDIKKLKVAILTTAISSEKSNIQALGRLRELENDDRAPVFFWLTNEKIDKHMRYHESKKQLFADRTLSIGERYYDKPI
;
A
#
# COMPACT_ATOMS: atom_id res chain seq x y z
N MET A 1 -11.46 28.15 28.70
CA MET A 1 -12.32 27.78 27.58
C MET A 1 -11.44 27.03 26.60
N PHE A 2 -11.82 25.79 26.21
CA PHE A 2 -11.23 25.01 25.14
C PHE A 2 -11.82 25.46 23.80
N THR A 3 -10.98 25.83 22.86
CA THR A 3 -11.41 26.09 21.48
C THR A 3 -10.92 24.95 20.60
N ILE A 4 -11.86 24.27 19.92
CA ILE A 4 -11.63 23.13 19.05
C ILE A 4 -12.00 23.56 17.63
N TYR A 5 -11.03 23.58 16.72
CA TYR A 5 -11.26 23.85 15.30
C TYR A 5 -11.51 22.52 14.61
N LYS A 6 -12.73 22.31 14.11
CA LYS A 6 -13.16 21.07 13.48
C LYS A 6 -13.09 21.16 11.96
N TYR A 7 -12.21 20.38 11.37
CA TYR A 7 -12.02 20.23 9.93
C TYR A 7 -12.69 18.94 9.43
N SER A 8 -12.63 18.69 8.13
CA SER A 8 -13.25 17.49 7.54
C SER A 8 -12.68 16.17 8.07
N HIS A 9 -11.35 16.08 8.27
CA HIS A 9 -10.67 14.84 8.63
C HIS A 9 -9.91 14.90 9.97
N PHE A 10 -9.78 16.06 10.56
CA PHE A 10 -9.11 16.26 11.82
C PHE A 10 -9.76 17.36 12.66
N PHE A 11 -9.40 17.40 13.91
CA PHE A 11 -9.64 18.58 14.74
C PHE A 11 -8.33 19.10 15.32
N LYS A 12 -8.25 20.41 15.43
CA LYS A 12 -7.08 21.17 15.91
C LYS A 12 -7.40 21.83 17.23
N ILE A 13 -6.46 21.78 18.16
CA ILE A 13 -6.54 22.45 19.46
C ILE A 13 -5.32 23.35 19.59
N GLN A 14 -5.56 24.59 20.04
CA GLN A 14 -4.53 25.53 20.42
C GLN A 14 -4.63 25.79 21.94
N PRO A 15 -3.87 25.05 22.77
CA PRO A 15 -3.94 25.15 24.22
C PRO A 15 -3.55 26.54 24.70
N LYS A 16 -4.34 27.11 25.61
CA LYS A 16 -4.14 28.45 26.18
C LYS A 16 -3.31 28.42 27.47
N ASP A 17 -3.24 27.25 28.12
CA ASP A 17 -2.54 27.05 29.38
C ASP A 17 -1.92 25.65 29.49
N ASP A 18 -1.13 25.42 30.52
CA ASP A 18 -0.42 24.15 30.71
C ASP A 18 -1.37 22.98 31.06
N THR A 19 -2.52 23.27 31.67
CA THR A 19 -3.55 22.25 31.94
C THR A 19 -4.09 21.69 30.63
N GLN A 20 -4.41 22.58 29.68
CA GLN A 20 -4.88 22.18 28.34
C GLN A 20 -3.80 21.40 27.57
N LYS A 21 -2.54 21.83 27.65
CA LYS A 21 -1.40 21.11 27.05
C LYS A 21 -1.26 19.71 27.64
N GLU A 22 -1.38 19.57 28.95
CA GLU A 22 -1.29 18.27 29.62
C GLU A 22 -2.44 17.33 29.23
N ILE A 23 -3.65 17.84 29.06
CA ILE A 23 -4.80 17.07 28.57
C ILE A 23 -4.51 16.56 27.14
N CYS A 24 -4.04 17.41 26.23
CA CYS A 24 -3.67 17.00 24.88
C CYS A 24 -2.54 15.97 24.89
N ARG A 25 -1.53 16.14 25.78
CA ARG A 25 -0.44 15.18 25.93
C ARG A 25 -0.96 13.82 26.41
N GLN A 26 -1.82 13.78 27.42
CA GLN A 26 -2.40 12.52 27.92
C GLN A 26 -3.25 11.84 26.86
N PHE A 27 -4.04 12.60 26.11
CA PHE A 27 -4.84 12.06 25.02
C PHE A 27 -3.99 11.49 23.87
N THR A 28 -2.75 11.96 23.72
CA THR A 28 -1.81 11.43 22.70
C THR A 28 -1.22 10.06 23.10
N ILE A 29 -1.08 9.75 24.41
CA ILE A 29 -0.41 8.53 24.89
C ILE A 29 -0.93 7.25 24.20
N PRO A 30 -2.25 6.97 24.16
CA PRO A 30 -2.78 5.77 23.51
C PRO A 30 -2.64 5.75 21.97
N LEU A 31 -2.19 6.85 21.38
CA LEU A 31 -1.94 6.97 19.93
C LEU A 31 -0.47 6.80 19.58
N VAL A 32 0.37 6.38 20.52
CA VAL A 32 1.81 6.17 20.33
C VAL A 32 2.11 4.69 20.24
N GLN A 33 2.72 4.30 19.13
CA GLN A 33 3.32 2.97 18.98
C GLN A 33 4.70 2.98 19.59
N MET A 34 4.90 2.15 20.61
CA MET A 34 6.20 1.96 21.25
C MET A 34 6.97 0.85 20.52
N GLY A 35 8.26 1.01 20.46
CA GLY A 35 9.18 -0.01 19.93
C GLY A 35 10.36 -0.18 20.87
N THR A 36 10.97 -1.35 20.81
CA THR A 36 12.15 -1.66 21.64
C THR A 36 13.42 -1.35 20.87
N VAL A 37 14.26 -0.47 21.42
CA VAL A 37 15.57 -0.14 20.85
C VAL A 37 16.67 -0.56 21.86
N TYR A 38 17.71 -1.20 21.33
CA TYR A 38 18.89 -1.52 22.14
C TYR A 38 19.85 -0.34 22.13
N GLN A 39 20.01 0.32 23.28
CA GLN A 39 20.91 1.45 23.47
C GLN A 39 21.69 1.30 24.78
N GLN A 40 22.98 1.58 24.74
CA GLN A 40 23.87 1.54 25.93
C GLN A 40 23.75 0.27 26.77
N GLY A 41 23.70 -0.90 26.10
CA GLY A 41 23.65 -2.20 26.78
C GLY A 41 22.27 -2.59 27.34
N ARG A 42 21.21 -1.82 27.11
CA ARG A 42 19.85 -2.06 27.63
C ARG A 42 18.80 -1.96 26.53
N TYR A 43 17.73 -2.75 26.66
CA TYR A 43 16.53 -2.61 25.85
C TYR A 43 15.63 -1.52 26.44
N THR A 44 15.39 -0.45 25.68
CA THR A 44 14.55 0.68 26.10
C THR A 44 13.35 0.80 25.17
N GLN A 45 12.17 1.05 25.76
CA GLN A 45 10.96 1.36 24.99
C GLN A 45 10.99 2.82 24.55
N VAL A 46 10.91 3.04 23.23
CA VAL A 46 10.88 4.38 22.65
C VAL A 46 9.67 4.55 21.72
N PRO A 47 9.13 5.76 21.61
CA PRO A 47 8.11 6.07 20.62
C PRO A 47 8.67 5.90 19.20
N VAL A 48 8.07 5.01 18.40
CA VAL A 48 8.49 4.80 16.99
C VAL A 48 7.52 5.43 16.00
N LYS A 49 6.24 5.48 16.33
CA LYS A 49 5.22 6.16 15.51
C LYS A 49 4.20 6.85 16.41
N VAL A 50 3.83 8.07 16.06
CA VAL A 50 2.80 8.85 16.77
C VAL A 50 1.66 9.14 15.77
N PHE A 51 0.46 8.71 16.11
CA PHE A 51 -0.77 8.88 15.31
C PHE A 51 -1.57 10.12 15.79
N ALA A 52 -0.85 11.16 16.08
CA ALA A 52 -1.31 12.52 16.36
C ALA A 52 -0.24 13.49 15.82
N ALA A 53 -0.56 14.76 15.66
CA ALA A 53 0.41 15.78 15.31
C ALA A 53 0.46 16.87 16.40
N ALA A 54 1.64 17.43 16.61
CA ALA A 54 1.81 18.60 17.45
C ALA A 54 3.03 19.40 16.97
N THR A 55 2.97 20.72 17.07
CA THR A 55 4.13 21.57 16.86
C THR A 55 5.16 21.37 17.97
N LYS A 56 6.45 21.61 17.68
CA LYS A 56 7.55 21.43 18.64
C LYS A 56 7.37 22.27 19.91
N ASP A 57 6.82 23.47 19.76
CA ASP A 57 6.52 24.40 20.87
C ASP A 57 5.23 24.06 21.63
N ARG A 58 4.53 23.00 21.22
CA ARG A 58 3.28 22.54 21.83
C ARG A 58 2.17 23.59 21.84
N LYS A 59 2.15 24.48 20.88
CA LYS A 59 1.07 25.44 20.69
C LYS A 59 -0.10 24.88 19.91
N GLU A 60 0.11 23.80 19.16
CA GLU A 60 -0.95 23.13 18.41
C GLU A 60 -0.89 21.62 18.58
N TRP A 61 -2.08 20.99 18.67
CA TRP A 61 -2.29 19.56 18.57
C TRP A 61 -3.35 19.27 17.50
N ARG A 62 -3.17 18.16 16.82
CA ARG A 62 -4.10 17.67 15.80
C ARG A 62 -4.38 16.19 16.02
N PHE A 63 -5.65 15.85 15.97
CA PHE A 63 -6.15 14.49 16.14
C PHE A 63 -7.11 14.16 15.01
N HIS A 64 -7.22 12.87 14.68
CA HIS A 64 -8.16 12.43 13.65
C HIS A 64 -9.61 12.74 14.07
N ILE A 65 -10.45 13.14 13.12
CA ILE A 65 -11.83 13.62 13.39
C ILE A 65 -12.69 12.58 14.13
N THR A 66 -12.48 11.29 13.85
CA THR A 66 -13.19 10.19 14.53
C THR A 66 -12.93 10.09 16.03
N LEU A 67 -11.88 10.75 16.52
CA LEU A 67 -11.54 10.82 17.93
C LEU A 67 -12.18 12.01 18.67
N LEU A 68 -12.96 12.85 17.97
CA LEU A 68 -13.52 14.06 18.56
C LEU A 68 -14.42 13.73 19.75
N GLU A 69 -15.35 12.79 19.62
CA GLU A 69 -16.23 12.40 20.73
C GLU A 69 -15.43 11.83 21.93
N SER A 70 -14.43 10.98 21.66
CA SER A 70 -13.56 10.47 22.72
C SER A 70 -12.76 11.59 23.41
N PHE A 71 -12.41 12.65 22.70
CA PHE A 71 -11.76 13.81 23.29
C PHE A 71 -12.74 14.60 24.16
N LEU A 72 -13.96 14.82 23.70
CA LEU A 72 -15.01 15.48 24.49
C LEU A 72 -15.32 14.69 25.76
N ASP A 73 -15.41 13.37 25.69
CA ASP A 73 -15.58 12.50 26.87
C ASP A 73 -14.39 12.65 27.84
N THR A 74 -13.18 12.79 27.32
CA THR A 74 -11.99 13.07 28.15
C THR A 74 -12.12 14.41 28.89
N LEU A 75 -12.63 15.43 28.24
CA LEU A 75 -12.88 16.73 28.85
C LEU A 75 -13.95 16.65 29.94
N ARG A 76 -15.08 15.95 29.67
CA ARG A 76 -16.15 15.68 30.63
C ARG A 76 -15.62 14.92 31.86
N GLY A 77 -14.80 13.88 31.65
CA GLY A 77 -14.15 13.14 32.72
C GLY A 77 -13.19 13.95 33.59
N LYS A 78 -12.73 15.10 33.10
CA LYS A 78 -11.92 16.08 33.86
C LYS A 78 -12.74 17.24 34.41
N ALA A 79 -14.06 17.08 34.49
CA ALA A 79 -15.02 18.07 35.01
C ALA A 79 -14.99 19.42 34.24
N ILE A 80 -14.63 19.41 32.96
CA ILE A 80 -14.74 20.57 32.09
C ILE A 80 -16.17 20.58 31.54
N SER A 81 -16.95 21.56 31.94
CA SER A 81 -18.34 21.74 31.52
C SER A 81 -18.45 22.19 30.06
N GLU A 82 -19.57 21.85 29.41
CA GLU A 82 -19.80 22.09 27.97
C GLU A 82 -19.76 23.59 27.60
N ASP A 83 -20.20 24.47 28.50
CA ASP A 83 -20.11 25.93 28.33
C ASP A 83 -18.67 26.45 28.24
N LYS A 84 -17.69 25.65 28.64
CA LYS A 84 -16.25 25.95 28.51
C LYS A 84 -15.60 25.34 27.29
N ILE A 85 -16.39 24.70 26.40
CA ILE A 85 -15.92 24.09 25.16
C ILE A 85 -16.56 24.80 23.98
N GLU A 86 -15.75 25.38 23.13
CA GLU A 86 -16.16 26.02 21.90
C GLU A 86 -15.69 25.17 20.71
N ILE A 87 -16.62 24.75 19.85
CA ILE A 87 -16.29 24.02 18.62
C ILE A 87 -16.56 24.95 17.44
N ILE A 88 -15.53 25.26 16.70
CA ILE A 88 -15.57 26.08 15.49
C ILE A 88 -15.50 25.18 14.28
N GLU A 89 -16.59 25.08 13.53
CA GLU A 89 -16.64 24.36 12.24
C GLU A 89 -15.84 25.11 11.19
N MET A 90 -14.84 24.44 10.63
CA MET A 90 -14.03 24.97 9.54
C MET A 90 -14.64 24.54 8.21
N GLY A 91 -14.79 25.47 7.28
CA GLY A 91 -15.24 25.15 5.93
C GLY A 91 -14.27 24.15 5.25
N PHE A 92 -14.83 23.28 4.41
CA PHE A 92 -14.06 22.27 3.66
C PHE A 92 -14.23 22.41 2.13
N GLU A 93 -15.10 23.28 1.68
CA GLU A 93 -15.16 23.68 0.28
C GLU A 93 -14.16 24.81 0.07
N PRO A 94 -13.19 24.65 -0.83
CA PRO A 94 -12.25 25.71 -1.14
C PRO A 94 -12.99 26.96 -1.63
N SER A 95 -12.56 28.13 -1.18
CA SER A 95 -13.09 29.42 -1.64
C SER A 95 -12.88 29.59 -3.15
N ILE A 96 -11.79 29.01 -3.68
CA ILE A 96 -11.58 28.81 -5.11
C ILE A 96 -11.86 27.33 -5.39
N ASN A 97 -13.08 27.01 -5.77
CA ASN A 97 -13.49 25.66 -6.12
C ASN A 97 -13.85 25.59 -7.61
N PRO A 98 -12.82 25.47 -8.49
CA PRO A 98 -13.08 25.44 -9.92
C PRO A 98 -13.85 24.17 -10.26
N GLN A 99 -14.95 24.33 -11.02
CA GLN A 99 -15.52 23.21 -11.75
C GLN A 99 -14.50 22.79 -12.80
N VAL A 100 -14.04 21.55 -12.73
CA VAL A 100 -13.06 20.99 -13.65
C VAL A 100 -13.67 19.82 -14.40
N THR A 101 -13.52 19.85 -15.72
CA THR A 101 -13.93 18.72 -16.54
C THR A 101 -12.75 17.77 -16.73
N HIS A 102 -12.92 16.53 -16.30
CA HIS A 102 -12.01 15.43 -16.58
C HIS A 102 -12.60 14.58 -17.72
N THR A 103 -12.24 14.90 -18.97
CA THR A 103 -12.78 14.21 -20.15
C THR A 103 -12.16 12.81 -20.28
N ILE A 104 -12.99 11.80 -20.16
CA ILE A 104 -12.59 10.40 -20.34
C ILE A 104 -12.52 10.12 -21.86
N LYS A 105 -11.42 9.49 -22.29
CA LYS A 105 -11.23 9.12 -23.71
C LYS A 105 -12.28 8.11 -24.18
N PRO A 106 -12.67 8.14 -25.45
CA PRO A 106 -13.56 7.14 -26.03
C PRO A 106 -13.02 5.70 -25.84
N GLY A 107 -13.93 4.77 -25.56
CA GLY A 107 -13.60 3.35 -25.33
C GLY A 107 -13.34 2.98 -23.87
N TRP A 108 -13.24 3.95 -22.96
CA TRP A 108 -13.18 3.69 -21.52
C TRP A 108 -14.59 3.77 -20.91
N THR A 109 -15.09 2.62 -20.45
CA THR A 109 -16.36 2.54 -19.70
C THR A 109 -16.18 1.71 -18.43
N PRO A 110 -16.90 2.01 -17.36
CA PRO A 110 -16.86 1.19 -16.15
C PRO A 110 -17.32 -0.24 -16.44
N ARG A 111 -16.56 -1.21 -15.99
CA ARG A 111 -16.97 -2.62 -16.02
C ARG A 111 -18.09 -2.87 -15.00
N PRO A 112 -18.97 -3.87 -15.19
CA PRO A 112 -20.06 -4.16 -14.24
C PRO A 112 -19.59 -4.30 -12.78
N VAL A 113 -18.43 -4.89 -12.55
CA VAL A 113 -17.82 -5.06 -11.21
C VAL A 113 -17.39 -3.73 -10.57
N GLN A 114 -17.20 -2.66 -11.36
CA GLN A 114 -16.79 -1.33 -10.90
C GLN A 114 -17.99 -0.43 -10.57
N LEU A 115 -19.18 -0.69 -11.13
CA LEU A 115 -20.35 0.15 -10.93
C LEU A 115 -20.74 0.31 -9.46
N PRO A 116 -20.80 -0.74 -8.62
CA PRO A 116 -21.09 -0.58 -7.19
C PRO A 116 -20.02 0.23 -6.43
N VAL A 117 -18.77 0.17 -6.89
CA VAL A 117 -17.67 0.96 -6.30
C VAL A 117 -17.84 2.44 -6.65
N LEU A 118 -18.21 2.73 -7.89
CA LEU A 118 -18.49 4.10 -8.34
C LEU A 118 -19.69 4.68 -7.61
N ASP A 119 -20.78 3.93 -7.51
CA ASP A 119 -21.95 4.35 -6.74
C ASP A 119 -21.57 4.71 -5.30
N TYR A 120 -20.78 3.86 -4.65
CA TYR A 120 -20.27 4.14 -3.31
C TYR A 120 -19.41 5.41 -3.26
N LEU A 121 -18.47 5.61 -4.20
CA LEU A 121 -17.60 6.78 -4.23
C LEU A 121 -18.36 8.10 -4.49
N LEU A 122 -19.41 8.04 -5.28
CA LEU A 122 -20.23 9.21 -5.64
C LEU A 122 -21.24 9.59 -4.53
N HIS A 123 -21.79 8.60 -3.85
CA HIS A 123 -22.85 8.81 -2.84
C HIS A 123 -22.33 8.71 -1.40
N GLN A 124 -21.02 8.71 -1.19
CA GLN A 124 -20.44 8.70 0.14
C GLN A 124 -20.78 9.97 0.94
N LYS A 125 -20.82 9.82 2.25
CA LYS A 125 -21.02 10.96 3.14
C LYS A 125 -19.85 11.93 3.00
N VAL A 126 -20.16 13.18 2.78
CA VAL A 126 -19.19 14.28 2.80
C VAL A 126 -18.52 14.36 4.17
N LYS A 127 -17.27 14.72 4.24
CA LYS A 127 -16.44 14.82 5.45
C LYS A 127 -16.10 13.49 6.13
N ALA A 128 -16.13 12.37 5.42
CA ALA A 128 -15.65 11.10 5.95
C ALA A 128 -14.44 10.62 5.14
N ASN A 129 -13.61 9.81 5.80
CA ASN A 129 -12.49 9.17 5.14
C ASN A 129 -12.91 7.76 4.71
N HIS A 130 -13.19 7.59 3.44
CA HIS A 130 -13.72 6.36 2.89
C HIS A 130 -12.62 5.40 2.47
N LEU A 131 -12.82 4.11 2.77
CA LEU A 131 -11.89 3.06 2.36
C LEU A 131 -12.55 2.11 1.38
N VAL A 132 -11.92 1.94 0.23
CA VAL A 132 -12.29 0.96 -0.78
C VAL A 132 -11.27 -0.18 -0.80
N THR A 133 -11.67 -1.34 -0.28
CA THR A 133 -10.86 -2.56 -0.36
C THR A 133 -11.34 -3.41 -1.52
N LEU A 134 -10.49 -3.54 -2.54
CA LEU A 134 -10.78 -4.33 -3.74
C LEU A 134 -9.61 -5.24 -4.06
N SER A 135 -9.93 -6.43 -4.51
CA SER A 135 -8.93 -7.35 -5.05
C SER A 135 -8.11 -6.68 -6.16
N THR A 136 -6.87 -7.09 -6.30
CA THR A 136 -6.03 -6.65 -7.41
C THR A 136 -6.69 -7.02 -8.75
N GLY A 137 -6.60 -6.13 -9.77
CA GLY A 137 -7.20 -6.36 -11.10
C GLY A 137 -8.65 -5.88 -11.28
N VAL A 138 -9.38 -5.54 -10.22
CA VAL A 138 -10.72 -4.93 -10.34
C VAL A 138 -10.65 -3.53 -10.99
N GLY A 139 -9.49 -2.86 -10.91
CA GLY A 139 -9.28 -1.54 -11.50
C GLY A 139 -9.58 -0.40 -10.53
N LYS A 140 -9.01 -0.46 -9.31
CA LYS A 140 -9.11 0.61 -8.29
C LYS A 140 -8.80 1.99 -8.86
N SER A 141 -7.71 2.11 -9.63
CA SER A 141 -7.28 3.37 -10.26
C SER A 141 -8.34 3.93 -11.20
N LEU A 142 -8.93 3.07 -12.04
CA LEU A 142 -10.01 3.47 -12.95
C LEU A 142 -11.27 3.93 -12.19
N CYS A 143 -11.63 3.25 -11.10
CA CYS A 143 -12.76 3.70 -10.26
C CYS A 143 -12.52 5.12 -9.72
N SER A 144 -11.31 5.44 -9.26
CA SER A 144 -11.00 6.79 -8.80
C SER A 144 -11.07 7.83 -9.93
N MET A 145 -10.61 7.45 -11.12
CA MET A 145 -10.66 8.33 -12.30
C MET A 145 -12.10 8.60 -12.74
N PHE A 146 -12.93 7.57 -12.85
CA PHE A 146 -14.35 7.74 -13.17
C PHE A 146 -15.07 8.60 -12.12
N ALA A 147 -14.82 8.34 -10.83
CA ALA A 147 -15.41 9.15 -9.76
C ALA A 147 -14.96 10.61 -9.83
N ALA A 148 -13.68 10.88 -10.09
CA ALA A 148 -13.19 12.26 -10.25
C ALA A 148 -13.83 12.98 -11.43
N ALA A 149 -14.04 12.28 -12.55
CA ALA A 149 -14.70 12.84 -13.74
C ALA A 149 -16.16 13.23 -13.44
N GLU A 150 -16.88 12.40 -12.69
CA GLU A 150 -18.28 12.64 -12.35
C GLU A 150 -18.42 13.76 -11.29
N ILE A 151 -17.55 13.76 -10.27
CA ILE A 151 -17.56 14.81 -9.22
C ILE A 151 -17.18 16.19 -9.80
N GLY A 152 -16.29 16.23 -10.80
CA GLY A 152 -15.93 17.44 -11.52
C GLY A 152 -15.16 18.48 -10.70
N LYS A 153 -14.28 18.05 -9.80
CA LYS A 153 -13.43 18.91 -8.97
C LYS A 153 -11.95 18.62 -9.17
N ARG A 154 -11.07 19.58 -8.81
CA ARG A 154 -9.62 19.35 -8.82
C ARG A 154 -9.27 18.22 -7.89
N VAL A 155 -8.44 17.29 -8.40
CA VAL A 155 -8.08 16.06 -7.69
C VAL A 155 -6.61 16.05 -7.27
N LEU A 156 -6.38 15.62 -6.04
CA LEU A 156 -5.06 15.32 -5.49
C LEU A 156 -4.91 13.80 -5.31
N TYR A 157 -3.99 13.20 -6.04
CA TYR A 157 -3.54 11.83 -5.81
C TYR A 157 -2.29 11.85 -4.92
N LEU A 158 -2.41 11.29 -3.71
CA LEU A 158 -1.28 11.14 -2.79
C LEU A 158 -0.71 9.74 -2.94
N LEU A 159 0.48 9.63 -3.52
CA LEU A 159 1.06 8.37 -3.96
C LEU A 159 2.47 8.15 -3.41
N ARG A 160 2.89 6.89 -3.33
CA ARG A 160 4.31 6.55 -3.15
C ARG A 160 5.11 6.96 -4.38
N PRO A 161 6.39 7.41 -4.21
CA PRO A 161 7.24 7.78 -5.34
C PRO A 161 7.28 6.70 -6.44
N ALA A 162 7.43 5.42 -6.06
CA ALA A 162 7.51 4.31 -7.00
C ALA A 162 6.25 4.07 -7.86
N PHE A 163 5.12 4.69 -7.53
CA PHE A 163 3.87 4.53 -8.27
C PHE A 163 3.51 5.74 -9.13
N MET A 164 4.22 6.87 -8.96
CA MET A 164 3.84 8.13 -9.58
C MET A 164 3.87 8.07 -11.11
N ASP A 165 4.92 7.52 -11.70
CA ASP A 165 5.06 7.42 -13.17
C ASP A 165 3.97 6.54 -13.77
N LYS A 166 3.70 5.37 -13.15
CA LYS A 166 2.61 4.51 -13.57
C LYS A 166 1.25 5.22 -13.54
N TRP A 167 0.97 5.95 -12.45
CA TRP A 167 -0.27 6.70 -12.32
C TRP A 167 -0.37 7.84 -13.34
N PHE A 168 0.73 8.52 -13.60
CA PHE A 168 0.81 9.54 -14.64
C PHE A 168 0.46 8.96 -16.01
N ASP A 169 1.04 7.81 -16.37
CA ASP A 169 0.73 7.11 -17.61
C ASP A 169 -0.72 6.63 -17.67
N ASP A 170 -1.24 6.05 -16.59
CA ASP A 170 -2.62 5.56 -16.52
C ASP A 170 -3.63 6.70 -16.66
N LEU A 171 -3.36 7.87 -16.08
CA LEU A 171 -4.18 9.09 -16.24
C LEU A 171 -4.16 9.57 -17.69
N HIS A 172 -2.99 9.61 -18.34
CA HIS A 172 -2.88 9.99 -19.75
C HIS A 172 -3.52 8.98 -20.71
N LYS A 173 -3.57 7.70 -20.35
CA LYS A 173 -4.30 6.68 -21.12
C LYS A 173 -5.80 6.85 -21.01
N THR A 174 -6.29 7.27 -19.85
CA THR A 174 -7.73 7.30 -19.53
C THR A 174 -8.38 8.64 -19.87
N TYR A 175 -7.69 9.76 -19.61
CA TYR A 175 -8.22 11.10 -19.84
C TYR A 175 -7.64 11.77 -21.08
N GLU A 176 -8.40 12.70 -21.66
CA GLU A 176 -7.90 13.69 -22.61
C GLU A 176 -7.19 14.81 -21.83
N LEU A 177 -5.87 14.76 -21.73
CA LEU A 177 -5.06 15.70 -20.96
C LEU A 177 -4.08 16.46 -21.83
N THR A 178 -3.96 17.75 -21.55
CA THR A 178 -2.84 18.58 -21.99
C THR A 178 -1.73 18.59 -20.94
N LYS A 179 -0.59 19.16 -21.22
CA LYS A 179 0.53 19.28 -20.25
C LYS A 179 0.18 20.19 -19.07
N GLU A 180 -0.72 21.14 -19.27
CA GLU A 180 -1.19 22.07 -18.24
C GLU A 180 -2.23 21.45 -17.30
N ASP A 181 -2.85 20.33 -17.68
CA ASP A 181 -3.92 19.70 -16.91
C ASP A 181 -3.42 18.84 -15.75
N ILE A 182 -2.16 18.42 -15.77
CA ILE A 182 -1.59 17.48 -14.80
C ILE A 182 -0.18 17.87 -14.38
N ILE A 183 0.11 17.71 -13.10
CA ILE A 183 1.46 17.87 -12.54
C ILE A 183 1.82 16.73 -11.59
N SER A 184 3.06 16.23 -11.68
CA SER A 184 3.68 15.34 -10.72
C SER A 184 4.66 16.13 -9.85
N VAL A 185 4.49 16.03 -8.52
CA VAL A 185 5.26 16.78 -7.52
C VAL A 185 6.03 15.81 -6.63
N SER A 186 7.36 15.81 -6.79
CA SER A 186 8.29 15.00 -6.00
C SER A 186 9.48 15.86 -5.55
N GLY A 187 9.58 16.12 -4.26
CA GLY A 187 10.58 17.00 -3.64
C GLY A 187 10.03 18.37 -3.22
N SER A 188 10.67 18.94 -2.20
CA SER A 188 10.19 20.18 -1.55
C SER A 188 10.17 21.37 -2.50
N SER A 189 11.17 21.49 -3.41
CA SER A 189 11.23 22.61 -4.35
C SER A 189 10.06 22.62 -5.33
N GLN A 190 9.64 21.43 -5.83
CA GLN A 190 8.48 21.34 -6.72
C GLN A 190 7.18 21.66 -5.97
N LEU A 191 7.04 21.23 -4.70
CA LEU A 191 5.88 21.58 -3.89
C LEU A 191 5.82 23.08 -3.63
N MET A 192 6.93 23.71 -3.24
CA MET A 192 7.01 25.17 -3.08
C MET A 192 6.63 25.91 -4.36
N GLY A 193 7.11 25.44 -5.51
CA GLY A 193 6.76 26.00 -6.82
C GLY A 193 5.27 25.91 -7.13
N LEU A 194 4.64 24.74 -6.87
CA LEU A 194 3.18 24.57 -7.01
C LEU A 194 2.39 25.48 -6.08
N LEU A 195 2.78 25.58 -4.81
CA LEU A 195 2.13 26.46 -3.84
C LEU A 195 2.29 27.94 -4.22
N ALA A 196 3.45 28.35 -4.72
CA ALA A 196 3.67 29.70 -5.22
C ALA A 196 2.86 29.99 -6.49
N LEU A 197 2.73 29.00 -7.39
CA LEU A 197 1.86 29.10 -8.56
C LEU A 197 0.41 29.34 -8.12
N ALA A 198 -0.09 28.57 -7.17
CA ALA A 198 -1.45 28.70 -6.67
C ALA A 198 -1.71 30.07 -6.03
N LYS A 199 -0.73 30.62 -5.33
CA LYS A 199 -0.81 31.95 -4.72
C LYS A 199 -0.90 33.07 -5.77
N ASN A 200 -0.10 32.98 -6.82
CA ASN A 200 0.06 34.06 -7.78
C ASN A 200 -0.86 33.91 -9.00
N HIS A 201 -1.20 32.68 -9.37
CA HIS A 201 -1.97 32.32 -10.56
C HIS A 201 -2.88 31.12 -10.29
N PRO A 202 -3.92 31.25 -9.45
CA PRO A 202 -4.80 30.13 -9.03
C PRO A 202 -5.53 29.48 -10.21
N ASP A 203 -5.75 30.23 -11.29
CA ASP A 203 -6.34 29.77 -12.55
C ASP A 203 -5.42 28.81 -13.33
N LYS A 204 -4.10 28.88 -13.10
CA LYS A 204 -3.10 28.02 -13.77
C LYS A 204 -2.78 26.75 -12.99
N VAL A 205 -3.36 26.53 -11.82
CA VAL A 205 -3.14 25.30 -11.07
C VAL A 205 -3.75 24.12 -11.83
N PRO A 206 -3.00 23.05 -12.11
CA PRO A 206 -3.47 21.90 -12.87
C PRO A 206 -4.72 21.24 -12.27
N LYS A 207 -5.55 20.62 -13.12
CA LYS A 207 -6.77 19.89 -12.69
C LYS A 207 -6.44 18.64 -11.87
N ILE A 208 -5.28 18.03 -12.16
CA ILE A 208 -4.82 16.79 -11.54
C ILE A 208 -3.43 17.03 -10.94
N ILE A 209 -3.32 16.76 -9.64
CA ILE A 209 -2.08 16.88 -8.89
C ILE A 209 -1.70 15.48 -8.39
N ILE A 210 -0.56 14.97 -8.83
CA ILE A 210 0.08 13.79 -8.26
C ILE A 210 1.14 14.26 -7.27
N LEU A 211 0.94 14.00 -5.99
CA LEU A 211 1.86 14.41 -4.93
C LEU A 211 2.51 13.18 -4.29
N SER A 212 3.83 13.17 -4.23
CA SER A 212 4.57 12.17 -3.48
C SER A 212 4.22 12.26 -1.99
N ASN A 213 3.78 11.14 -1.40
CA ASN A 213 3.52 11.05 0.03
C ASN A 213 4.77 11.37 0.88
N LYS A 214 5.96 11.08 0.36
CA LYS A 214 7.23 11.43 0.99
C LYS A 214 7.49 12.93 0.99
N THR A 215 7.18 13.61 -0.11
CA THR A 215 7.27 15.06 -0.22
C THR A 215 6.31 15.75 0.74
N TYR A 216 5.06 15.26 0.77
CA TYR A 216 4.07 15.76 1.71
C TYR A 216 4.50 15.54 3.17
N GLN A 217 5.02 14.36 3.51
CA GLN A 217 5.58 14.09 4.85
C GLN A 217 6.67 15.08 5.25
N ASN A 218 7.57 15.43 4.33
CA ASN A 218 8.64 16.38 4.62
C ASN A 218 8.08 17.79 4.91
N TYR A 219 7.05 18.21 4.17
CA TYR A 219 6.34 19.46 4.42
C TYR A 219 5.68 19.49 5.81
N LEU A 220 4.96 18.39 6.17
CA LEU A 220 4.35 18.26 7.49
C LEU A 220 5.39 18.29 8.62
N LYS A 221 6.51 17.59 8.45
CA LYS A 221 7.62 17.58 9.42
C LYS A 221 8.26 18.95 9.60
N ALA A 222 8.45 19.70 8.50
CA ALA A 222 8.96 21.06 8.57
C ALA A 222 8.02 21.93 9.41
N TYR A 223 6.72 21.85 9.16
CA TYR A 223 5.72 22.58 9.92
C TYR A 223 5.67 22.14 11.41
N GLU A 224 5.65 20.85 11.69
CA GLU A 224 5.64 20.35 13.08
C GLU A 224 6.88 20.82 13.86
N LYS A 225 8.03 21.00 13.15
CA LYS A 225 9.29 21.47 13.73
C LYS A 225 9.35 22.99 13.90
N ASP A 226 9.04 23.72 12.83
CA ASP A 226 9.35 25.16 12.71
C ASP A 226 8.09 26.05 12.73
N GLY A 227 6.89 25.45 12.79
CA GLY A 227 5.61 26.18 12.84
C GLY A 227 5.43 27.07 11.61
N THR A 228 4.94 28.29 11.83
CA THR A 228 4.71 29.28 10.76
C THR A 228 5.98 29.78 10.07
N ALA A 229 7.17 29.57 10.68
CA ALA A 229 8.45 29.96 10.08
C ALA A 229 8.78 29.22 8.77
N ILE A 230 8.05 28.17 8.43
CA ILE A 230 8.17 27.53 7.10
C ILE A 230 7.79 28.48 5.94
N LEU A 231 6.98 29.51 6.20
CA LEU A 231 6.64 30.51 5.20
C LEU A 231 7.90 31.31 4.80
N ASP A 232 8.81 31.58 5.73
CA ASP A 232 10.10 32.23 5.46
C ASP A 232 11.07 31.28 4.73
N GLN A 233 10.83 29.97 4.79
CA GLN A 233 11.60 28.94 4.08
C GLN A 233 11.14 28.75 2.62
N GLY A 234 10.12 29.49 2.17
CA GLY A 234 9.65 29.49 0.78
C GLY A 234 8.35 28.73 0.52
N TYR A 235 7.70 28.19 1.56
CA TYR A 235 6.33 27.67 1.40
C TYR A 235 5.32 28.82 1.34
N ALA A 236 4.37 28.76 0.42
CA ALA A 236 3.40 29.85 0.21
C ALA A 236 2.18 29.78 1.12
N CYS A 237 1.95 28.64 1.79
CA CYS A 237 0.87 28.43 2.76
C CYS A 237 1.26 27.39 3.81
N LEU A 238 0.46 27.26 4.87
CA LEU A 238 0.59 26.21 5.90
C LEU A 238 -0.08 24.91 5.44
N PRO A 239 0.31 23.74 6.00
CA PRO A 239 -0.25 22.44 5.57
C PRO A 239 -1.77 22.31 5.70
N ASP A 240 -2.40 22.90 6.69
CA ASP A 240 -3.86 22.89 6.87
C ASP A 240 -4.61 23.84 5.92
N GLU A 241 -3.91 24.76 5.28
CA GLU A 241 -4.44 25.66 4.25
C GLU A 241 -4.23 25.10 2.83
N MET A 242 -3.38 24.04 2.67
CA MET A 242 -2.95 23.56 1.35
C MET A 242 -4.11 23.16 0.44
N TYR A 243 -5.12 22.49 0.97
CA TYR A 243 -6.27 22.04 0.18
C TYR A 243 -7.09 23.22 -0.36
N GLU A 244 -7.33 24.21 0.48
CA GLU A 244 -7.99 25.47 0.08
C GLU A 244 -7.14 26.23 -0.91
N HIS A 245 -5.87 26.40 -0.61
CA HIS A 245 -4.91 27.15 -1.41
C HIS A 245 -4.74 26.58 -2.83
N LEU A 246 -4.73 25.25 -2.95
CA LEU A 246 -4.68 24.56 -4.23
C LEU A 246 -6.05 24.39 -4.89
N GLY A 247 -7.15 24.70 -4.21
CA GLY A 247 -8.52 24.47 -4.70
C GLY A 247 -8.86 22.98 -4.87
N VAL A 248 -8.32 22.10 -4.02
CA VAL A 248 -8.51 20.65 -4.11
C VAL A 248 -9.85 20.25 -3.51
N GLY A 249 -10.75 19.69 -4.33
CA GLY A 249 -12.05 19.17 -3.88
C GLY A 249 -12.08 17.65 -3.70
N ILE A 250 -11.11 16.93 -4.23
CA ILE A 250 -11.03 15.46 -4.14
C ILE A 250 -9.61 15.02 -3.76
N ARG A 251 -9.50 14.09 -2.81
CA ARG A 251 -8.24 13.42 -2.49
C ARG A 251 -8.37 11.92 -2.63
N PHE A 252 -7.43 11.29 -3.32
CA PHE A 252 -7.27 9.83 -3.37
C PHE A 252 -5.90 9.40 -2.85
N ILE A 253 -5.88 8.30 -2.09
CA ILE A 253 -4.65 7.63 -1.65
C ILE A 253 -4.67 6.20 -2.18
N ASP A 254 -3.66 5.80 -2.95
CA ASP A 254 -3.54 4.41 -3.39
C ASP A 254 -2.62 3.60 -2.46
N GLU A 255 -2.93 2.30 -2.32
CA GLU A 255 -2.23 1.33 -1.47
C GLU A 255 -1.94 1.89 -0.06
N VAL A 256 -2.96 2.49 0.55
CA VAL A 256 -2.87 3.21 1.83
C VAL A 256 -2.20 2.42 2.95
N HIS A 257 -2.26 1.10 2.88
CA HIS A 257 -1.67 0.20 3.87
C HIS A 257 -0.12 0.17 3.83
N LEU A 258 0.51 0.55 2.71
CA LEU A 258 1.97 0.45 2.56
C LEU A 258 2.71 1.45 3.43
N ASP A 259 2.25 2.69 3.48
CA ASP A 259 2.82 3.75 4.33
C ASP A 259 1.78 4.30 5.29
N PHE A 260 1.04 3.40 5.95
CA PHE A 260 -0.15 3.77 6.71
C PHE A 260 0.08 4.90 7.73
N HIS A 261 1.17 4.86 8.50
CA HIS A 261 1.46 5.93 9.46
C HIS A 261 1.62 7.29 8.79
N LEU A 262 2.26 7.33 7.61
CA LEU A 262 2.43 8.54 6.83
C LEU A 262 1.08 9.04 6.30
N ASN A 263 0.25 8.14 5.78
CA ASN A 263 -1.08 8.46 5.27
C ASN A 263 -2.02 8.92 6.39
N PHE A 264 -1.94 8.30 7.58
CA PHE A 264 -2.66 8.77 8.76
C PHE A 264 -2.25 10.20 9.16
N LYS A 265 -0.94 10.50 9.11
CA LYS A 265 -0.46 11.87 9.38
C LYS A 265 -0.98 12.85 8.33
N ALA A 266 -1.09 12.44 7.07
CA ALA A 266 -1.69 13.27 6.02
C ALA A 266 -3.15 13.63 6.33
N ASP A 267 -3.93 12.70 6.90
CA ASP A 267 -5.33 12.96 7.29
C ASP A 267 -5.43 14.08 8.34
N LEU A 268 -4.43 14.22 9.23
CA LEU A 268 -4.40 15.28 10.26
C LEU A 268 -4.22 16.71 9.69
N TYR A 269 -4.07 16.83 8.38
CA TYR A 269 -3.95 18.10 7.65
C TYR A 269 -4.87 18.14 6.42
N THR A 270 -5.78 17.16 6.29
CA THR A 270 -6.70 17.09 5.15
C THR A 270 -7.99 17.84 5.46
N ASN A 271 -8.34 18.76 4.57
CA ASN A 271 -9.62 19.47 4.62
C ASN A 271 -10.24 19.52 3.21
N THR A 272 -11.09 18.54 2.92
CA THR A 272 -11.78 18.42 1.61
C THR A 272 -13.08 17.66 1.74
N ALA A 273 -14.01 17.89 0.79
CA ALA A 273 -15.31 17.25 0.77
C ALA A 273 -15.23 15.75 0.47
N HIS A 274 -14.38 15.37 -0.49
CA HIS A 274 -14.27 13.99 -0.96
C HIS A 274 -12.86 13.45 -0.69
N ALA A 275 -12.78 12.42 0.15
CA ALA A 275 -11.51 11.74 0.44
C ALA A 275 -11.74 10.24 0.47
N SER A 276 -10.96 9.52 -0.34
CA SER A 276 -11.02 8.06 -0.37
C SER A 276 -9.62 7.47 -0.44
N ALA A 277 -9.48 6.30 0.18
CA ALA A 277 -8.27 5.51 0.17
C ALA A 277 -8.56 4.14 -0.44
N PHE A 278 -7.59 3.63 -1.18
CA PHE A 278 -7.66 2.33 -1.83
C PHE A 278 -6.64 1.37 -1.25
N SER A 279 -7.03 0.10 -1.14
CA SER A 279 -6.14 -0.98 -0.72
C SER A 279 -6.60 -2.31 -1.31
N ALA A 280 -5.67 -3.22 -1.54
CA ALA A 280 -6.03 -4.61 -1.85
C ALA A 280 -6.49 -5.35 -0.58
N SER A 281 -5.96 -4.98 0.58
CA SER A 281 -6.33 -5.53 1.88
C SER A 281 -5.93 -4.56 2.99
N LEU A 282 -6.71 -4.49 4.06
CA LEU A 282 -6.37 -3.73 5.26
C LEU A 282 -6.21 -4.73 6.42
N ILE A 283 -5.15 -5.53 6.34
CA ILE A 283 -4.84 -6.57 7.32
C ILE A 283 -3.50 -6.23 7.98
N ASP A 284 -3.46 -6.33 9.29
CA ASP A 284 -2.22 -6.26 10.08
C ASP A 284 -2.33 -7.20 11.28
N SER A 285 -1.21 -7.82 11.66
CA SER A 285 -1.14 -8.71 12.82
C SER A 285 -0.99 -7.97 14.15
N GLN A 286 -0.69 -6.66 14.12
CA GLN A 286 -0.49 -5.84 15.31
C GLN A 286 -1.80 -5.19 15.75
N PRO A 287 -2.35 -5.51 16.93
CA PRO A 287 -3.61 -4.95 17.41
C PRO A 287 -3.62 -3.41 17.46
N PHE A 288 -2.47 -2.81 17.76
CA PHE A 288 -2.32 -1.36 17.75
C PHE A 288 -2.58 -0.78 16.34
N ILE A 289 -2.00 -1.35 15.30
CA ILE A 289 -2.18 -0.89 13.92
C ILE A 289 -3.63 -1.10 13.45
N VAL A 290 -4.22 -2.26 13.80
CA VAL A 290 -5.65 -2.52 13.52
C VAL A 290 -6.55 -1.46 14.17
N ARG A 291 -6.26 -1.06 15.40
CA ARG A 291 -6.97 0.04 16.07
C ARG A 291 -6.79 1.36 15.31
N MET A 292 -5.58 1.69 14.87
CA MET A 292 -5.33 2.91 14.09
C MET A 292 -6.04 2.87 12.73
N TYR A 293 -6.15 1.70 12.08
CA TYR A 293 -6.99 1.52 10.90
C TYR A 293 -8.46 1.85 11.17
N ASN A 294 -9.00 1.42 12.31
CA ASN A 294 -10.40 1.68 12.66
C ASN A 294 -10.65 3.16 13.00
N ILE A 295 -9.64 3.87 13.47
CA ILE A 295 -9.70 5.32 13.66
C ILE A 295 -9.70 6.04 12.32
N ALA A 296 -8.75 5.72 11.43
CA ALA A 296 -8.65 6.38 10.13
C ALA A 296 -9.84 6.07 9.20
N TYR A 297 -10.30 4.82 9.24
CA TYR A 297 -11.35 4.30 8.37
C TYR A 297 -12.35 3.51 9.21
N PRO A 298 -13.36 4.15 9.79
CA PRO A 298 -14.41 3.45 10.53
C PRO A 298 -15.08 2.36 9.67
N VAL A 299 -15.47 1.25 10.29
CA VAL A 299 -16.05 0.11 9.55
C VAL A 299 -17.30 0.51 8.74
N ILE A 300 -18.06 1.49 9.24
CA ILE A 300 -19.26 2.00 8.57
C ILE A 300 -18.92 2.75 7.27
N ASP A 301 -17.71 3.33 7.19
CA ASP A 301 -17.24 4.13 6.06
C ASP A 301 -16.33 3.30 5.13
N ARG A 302 -16.43 1.97 5.18
CA ARG A 302 -15.70 1.04 4.29
C ARG A 302 -16.64 0.46 3.24
N TYR A 303 -16.18 0.48 2.00
CA TYR A 303 -16.87 -0.25 0.95
C TYR A 303 -16.85 -1.76 1.23
N LYS A 304 -18.02 -2.36 1.25
CA LYS A 304 -18.18 -3.82 1.40
C LYS A 304 -18.09 -4.46 0.03
N ALA A 305 -16.90 -4.85 -0.37
CA ALA A 305 -16.72 -5.58 -1.62
C ALA A 305 -17.45 -6.92 -1.56
N PRO A 306 -18.07 -7.36 -2.67
CA PRO A 306 -18.56 -8.73 -2.77
C PRO A 306 -17.38 -9.70 -2.63
N PRO A 307 -17.62 -10.97 -2.23
CA PRO A 307 -16.59 -11.98 -2.19
C PRO A 307 -15.83 -12.04 -3.55
N PRO A 308 -14.50 -12.16 -3.54
CA PRO A 308 -13.73 -12.22 -4.78
C PRO A 308 -14.15 -13.44 -5.61
N LYS A 309 -14.26 -13.26 -6.92
CA LYS A 309 -14.44 -14.39 -7.83
C LYS A 309 -13.26 -15.33 -7.68
N LYS A 310 -13.55 -16.60 -7.49
CA LYS A 310 -12.53 -17.64 -7.43
C LYS A 310 -12.22 -18.11 -8.86
N TYR A 311 -10.97 -18.06 -9.26
CA TYR A 311 -10.51 -18.48 -10.57
C TYR A 311 -9.10 -19.08 -10.53
N ILE A 312 -8.44 -19.14 -9.37
CA ILE A 312 -7.07 -19.63 -9.20
C ILE A 312 -7.11 -21.01 -8.57
N GLU A 313 -6.35 -21.95 -9.09
CA GLU A 313 -5.99 -23.17 -8.40
C GLU A 313 -4.72 -22.94 -7.58
N ALA A 314 -4.69 -23.42 -6.34
CA ALA A 314 -3.53 -23.27 -5.45
C ALA A 314 -3.00 -24.63 -5.02
N ARG A 315 -1.69 -24.84 -5.08
CA ARG A 315 -1.06 -26.15 -4.82
C ARG A 315 0.20 -25.99 -3.97
N GLY A 316 0.21 -26.60 -2.79
CA GLY A 316 1.40 -26.72 -1.96
C GLY A 316 2.29 -27.88 -2.46
N VAL A 317 3.56 -27.58 -2.73
CA VAL A 317 4.54 -28.61 -3.09
C VAL A 317 5.38 -28.90 -1.85
N LEU A 318 5.20 -30.08 -1.29
CA LEU A 318 5.94 -30.57 -0.13
C LEU A 318 7.16 -31.36 -0.60
N TYR A 319 8.32 -31.01 -0.06
CA TYR A 319 9.59 -31.67 -0.38
C TYR A 319 10.44 -31.88 0.86
N LYS A 320 11.46 -32.72 0.75
CA LYS A 320 12.38 -33.03 1.85
C LYS A 320 13.81 -32.72 1.45
N THR A 321 14.61 -32.28 2.40
CA THR A 321 16.07 -32.35 2.29
C THR A 321 16.55 -33.76 2.62
N ARG A 322 17.71 -34.18 2.09
CA ARG A 322 18.34 -35.47 2.42
C ARG A 322 18.51 -35.60 3.92
N ASP A 323 18.45 -36.82 4.44
CA ASP A 323 18.49 -37.09 5.90
C ASP A 323 19.80 -36.69 6.55
N ASN A 324 20.89 -36.73 5.81
CA ASN A 324 22.21 -36.33 6.27
C ASN A 324 22.47 -34.81 6.27
N LEU A 325 21.46 -34.01 5.85
CA LEU A 325 21.56 -32.56 5.76
C LEU A 325 20.66 -31.88 6.78
N THR A 326 21.20 -30.90 7.50
CA THR A 326 20.45 -30.06 8.40
C THR A 326 20.26 -28.64 7.79
N PRO A 327 19.06 -28.24 7.41
CA PRO A 327 18.84 -26.93 6.86
C PRO A 327 19.24 -25.79 7.80
N LYS A 328 20.00 -24.83 7.30
CA LYS A 328 20.33 -23.63 8.05
C LYS A 328 19.20 -22.61 7.89
N ILE A 329 18.45 -22.36 8.95
CA ILE A 329 17.23 -21.58 8.95
C ILE A 329 17.33 -20.26 9.74
N SER A 330 18.53 -19.90 10.20
CA SER A 330 18.78 -18.67 10.94
C SER A 330 20.19 -18.14 10.68
N TRP A 331 20.36 -16.84 10.82
CA TRP A 331 21.68 -16.21 10.80
C TRP A 331 22.46 -16.50 12.08
N ALA A 332 23.78 -16.43 11.99
CA ALA A 332 24.65 -16.61 13.15
C ALA A 332 24.28 -15.64 14.28
N GLY A 333 24.15 -16.16 15.50
CA GLY A 333 23.76 -15.38 16.68
C GLY A 333 22.25 -15.04 16.78
N ARG A 334 21.41 -15.48 15.85
CA ARG A 334 19.95 -15.31 15.90
C ARG A 334 19.27 -16.66 15.99
N LYS A 335 18.18 -16.72 16.81
CA LYS A 335 17.32 -17.91 16.92
C LYS A 335 16.09 -17.87 16.02
N GLU A 336 15.81 -16.70 15.44
CA GLU A 336 14.63 -16.52 14.62
C GLU A 336 14.82 -17.10 13.21
N TYR A 337 13.75 -17.67 12.68
CA TYR A 337 13.73 -18.16 11.31
C TYR A 337 13.98 -17.00 10.30
N SER A 338 14.87 -17.28 9.34
CA SER A 338 15.16 -16.42 8.20
C SER A 338 15.18 -17.24 6.92
N HIS A 339 14.28 -16.93 5.98
CA HIS A 339 14.30 -17.58 4.68
C HIS A 339 15.55 -17.24 3.87
N GLY A 340 16.10 -16.04 4.03
CA GLY A 340 17.36 -15.67 3.40
C GLY A 340 18.55 -16.53 3.85
N ALA A 341 18.58 -16.93 5.13
CA ALA A 341 19.60 -17.88 5.62
C ALA A 341 19.42 -19.28 5.00
N TYR A 342 18.17 -19.67 4.75
CA TYR A 342 17.83 -20.93 4.09
C TYR A 342 18.24 -20.92 2.61
N GLU A 343 17.92 -19.89 1.85
CA GLU A 343 18.35 -19.76 0.45
C GLU A 343 19.88 -19.72 0.34
N GLN A 344 20.56 -18.97 1.19
CA GLN A 344 22.01 -18.97 1.20
C GLN A 344 22.62 -20.33 1.58
N TRP A 345 21.94 -21.11 2.41
CA TRP A 345 22.38 -22.48 2.71
C TRP A 345 22.23 -23.38 1.48
N ILE A 346 21.15 -23.24 0.69
CA ILE A 346 20.99 -23.94 -0.59
C ILE A 346 22.13 -23.58 -1.54
N LEU A 347 22.39 -22.30 -1.75
CA LEU A 347 23.38 -21.79 -2.72
C LEU A 347 24.84 -22.13 -2.38
N LYS A 348 25.14 -22.54 -1.14
CA LYS A 348 26.50 -22.95 -0.75
C LYS A 348 26.94 -24.33 -1.25
N SER A 349 26.03 -25.15 -1.72
CA SER A 349 26.31 -26.48 -2.22
C SER A 349 25.77 -26.63 -3.64
N LEU A 350 26.64 -26.82 -4.62
CA LEU A 350 26.24 -27.02 -6.01
C LEU A 350 25.19 -28.14 -6.15
N THR A 351 25.43 -29.31 -5.54
CA THR A 351 24.49 -30.43 -5.56
C THR A 351 23.10 -30.07 -4.98
N LEU A 352 23.08 -29.30 -3.89
CA LEU A 352 21.84 -28.89 -3.26
C LEU A 352 21.10 -27.84 -4.13
N THR A 353 21.85 -26.92 -4.71
CA THR A 353 21.34 -25.93 -5.67
C THR A 353 20.74 -26.64 -6.88
N ASP A 354 21.47 -27.56 -7.50
CA ASP A 354 21.01 -28.32 -8.68
C ASP A 354 19.72 -29.10 -8.37
N ASN A 355 19.67 -29.81 -7.24
CA ASN A 355 18.46 -30.55 -6.86
C ASN A 355 17.27 -29.62 -6.64
N TYR A 356 17.50 -28.45 -6.02
CA TYR A 356 16.45 -27.46 -5.79
C TYR A 356 15.95 -26.83 -7.10
N LEU A 357 16.85 -26.50 -8.01
CA LEU A 357 16.51 -25.98 -9.36
C LEU A 357 15.77 -27.04 -10.19
N ASN A 358 16.21 -28.29 -10.15
CA ASN A 358 15.54 -29.40 -10.83
C ASN A 358 14.12 -29.61 -10.30
N MET A 359 13.87 -29.49 -8.98
CA MET A 359 12.53 -29.54 -8.40
C MET A 359 11.64 -28.41 -8.95
N ILE A 360 12.15 -27.19 -9.02
CA ILE A 360 11.38 -26.06 -9.60
C ILE A 360 11.13 -26.31 -11.08
N ASN A 361 12.12 -26.82 -11.80
CA ASN A 361 12.01 -27.14 -13.22
C ASN A 361 10.98 -28.25 -13.50
N ASP A 362 10.90 -29.30 -12.67
CA ASP A 362 9.89 -30.37 -12.79
C ASP A 362 8.46 -29.77 -12.66
N ILE A 363 8.26 -28.76 -11.81
CA ILE A 363 6.97 -28.03 -11.73
C ILE A 363 6.74 -27.23 -12.99
N VAL A 364 7.73 -26.49 -13.46
CA VAL A 364 7.64 -25.66 -14.68
C VAL A 364 7.35 -26.52 -15.92
N GLN A 365 8.03 -27.64 -16.06
CA GLN A 365 7.79 -28.59 -17.16
C GLN A 365 6.34 -29.13 -17.15
N GLY A 366 5.88 -29.60 -16.00
CA GLY A 366 4.56 -30.22 -15.90
C GLY A 366 3.39 -29.26 -16.01
N GLU A 367 3.55 -28.02 -15.50
CA GLU A 367 2.41 -27.11 -15.36
C GLU A 367 2.43 -25.92 -16.33
N TYR A 368 3.61 -25.48 -16.74
CA TYR A 368 3.75 -24.35 -17.66
C TYR A 368 4.09 -24.83 -19.09
N ILE A 369 5.17 -25.59 -19.27
CA ILE A 369 5.62 -25.99 -20.61
C ILE A 369 4.65 -27.00 -21.25
N ALA A 370 4.26 -28.06 -20.53
CA ALA A 370 3.36 -29.09 -21.05
C ALA A 370 1.97 -28.54 -21.47
N ASN A 371 1.55 -27.42 -20.85
CA ASN A 371 0.26 -26.79 -21.09
C ASN A 371 0.36 -25.42 -21.77
N TYR A 372 1.53 -25.08 -22.30
CA TYR A 372 1.81 -23.77 -22.87
C TYR A 372 0.90 -23.42 -24.04
N ARG A 373 0.32 -22.23 -24.01
CA ARG A 373 -0.32 -21.57 -25.15
C ARG A 373 0.41 -20.25 -25.41
N GLU A 374 0.39 -19.79 -26.65
CA GLU A 374 1.09 -18.58 -27.06
C GLU A 374 0.71 -17.36 -26.20
N GLY A 375 1.73 -16.74 -25.67
CA GLY A 375 1.61 -15.61 -24.76
C GLY A 375 1.38 -15.97 -23.28
N ASP A 376 1.27 -17.26 -22.92
CA ASP A 376 1.27 -17.68 -21.52
C ASP A 376 2.57 -17.26 -20.83
N ARG A 377 2.46 -16.87 -19.57
CA ARG A 377 3.57 -16.33 -18.77
C ARG A 377 3.72 -17.04 -17.45
N LEU A 378 4.97 -17.11 -16.97
CA LEU A 378 5.37 -17.69 -15.68
C LEU A 378 6.04 -16.63 -14.80
N LEU A 379 5.74 -16.64 -13.51
CA LEU A 379 6.42 -15.82 -12.48
C LEU A 379 6.93 -16.72 -11.35
N ILE A 380 8.22 -16.62 -11.04
CA ILE A 380 8.85 -17.31 -9.90
C ILE A 380 9.28 -16.26 -8.88
N PHE A 381 8.77 -16.38 -7.65
CA PHE A 381 9.16 -15.53 -6.53
C PHE A 381 10.21 -16.23 -5.68
N CYS A 382 11.29 -15.54 -5.36
CA CYS A 382 12.28 -15.94 -4.38
C CYS A 382 12.51 -14.84 -3.33
N TYR A 383 13.34 -15.11 -2.33
CA TYR A 383 13.61 -14.16 -1.26
C TYR A 383 14.76 -13.22 -1.61
N SER A 384 15.88 -13.77 -2.10
CA SER A 384 17.11 -13.03 -2.34
C SER A 384 17.34 -12.74 -3.83
N ILE A 385 18.05 -11.65 -4.11
CA ILE A 385 18.50 -11.28 -5.45
C ILE A 385 19.44 -12.35 -6.01
N GLU A 386 20.29 -12.93 -5.15
CA GLU A 386 21.23 -13.99 -5.52
C GLU A 386 20.51 -15.24 -6.02
N MET A 387 19.48 -15.72 -5.29
CA MET A 387 18.65 -16.84 -5.74
C MET A 387 17.91 -16.50 -7.04
N ALA A 388 17.41 -15.27 -7.18
CA ALA A 388 16.75 -14.83 -8.41
C ALA A 388 17.69 -14.91 -9.61
N THR A 389 18.95 -14.50 -9.44
CA THR A 389 19.98 -14.56 -10.49
C THR A 389 20.27 -16.01 -10.88
N VAL A 390 20.51 -16.87 -9.90
CA VAL A 390 20.81 -18.30 -10.16
C VAL A 390 19.67 -19.02 -10.87
N ILE A 391 18.42 -18.79 -10.44
CA ILE A 391 17.25 -19.34 -11.12
C ILE A 391 17.15 -18.80 -12.56
N THR A 392 17.41 -17.51 -12.78
CA THR A 392 17.34 -16.90 -14.12
C THR A 392 18.36 -17.53 -15.07
N GLU A 393 19.61 -17.65 -14.65
CA GLU A 393 20.67 -18.27 -15.45
C GLU A 393 20.34 -19.72 -15.79
N TYR A 394 19.92 -20.50 -14.80
CA TYR A 394 19.49 -21.88 -15.02
C TYR A 394 18.37 -21.99 -16.04
N PHE A 395 17.32 -21.14 -15.94
CA PHE A 395 16.20 -21.22 -16.87
C PHE A 395 16.52 -20.68 -18.28
N LYS A 396 17.48 -19.75 -18.42
CA LYS A 396 18.00 -19.35 -19.75
C LYS A 396 18.67 -20.52 -20.47
N GLU A 397 19.38 -21.37 -19.74
CA GLU A 397 20.00 -22.59 -20.29
C GLU A 397 18.97 -23.67 -20.61
N GLN A 398 17.97 -23.87 -19.73
CA GLN A 398 16.95 -24.91 -19.92
C GLN A 398 15.93 -24.58 -21.02
N TYR A 399 15.65 -23.30 -21.26
CA TYR A 399 14.62 -22.83 -22.21
C TYR A 399 15.16 -21.77 -23.17
N PRO A 400 16.07 -22.13 -24.08
CA PRO A 400 16.69 -21.17 -25.00
C PRO A 400 15.71 -20.57 -26.03
N ASP A 401 14.55 -21.20 -26.21
CA ASP A 401 13.42 -20.75 -27.05
C ASP A 401 12.47 -19.80 -26.34
N LYS A 402 12.66 -19.54 -25.03
CA LYS A 402 11.85 -18.64 -24.23
C LYS A 402 12.65 -17.42 -23.81
N THR A 403 11.95 -16.29 -23.67
CA THR A 403 12.53 -15.11 -23.04
C THR A 403 12.48 -15.26 -21.52
N VAL A 404 13.65 -15.26 -20.87
CA VAL A 404 13.81 -15.43 -19.42
C VAL A 404 14.52 -14.21 -18.86
N GLU A 405 13.87 -13.47 -17.94
CA GLU A 405 14.49 -12.30 -17.34
C GLU A 405 14.29 -12.21 -15.81
N ARG A 406 15.28 -11.64 -15.17
CA ARG A 406 15.20 -11.25 -13.76
C ARG A 406 14.56 -9.87 -13.65
N TYR A 407 13.74 -9.68 -12.61
CA TYR A 407 13.23 -8.39 -12.20
C TYR A 407 13.40 -8.18 -10.69
N VAL A 408 14.34 -7.36 -10.32
CA VAL A 408 14.60 -6.91 -8.94
C VAL A 408 14.72 -5.38 -8.92
N GLU A 409 14.89 -4.79 -7.73
CA GLU A 409 14.70 -3.35 -7.46
C GLU A 409 15.39 -2.39 -8.44
N GLU A 410 16.52 -2.78 -9.03
CA GLU A 410 17.31 -1.96 -9.97
C GLU A 410 17.14 -2.38 -11.44
N ASP A 411 16.37 -3.42 -11.72
CA ASP A 411 16.19 -3.92 -13.08
C ASP A 411 15.15 -3.09 -13.85
N ALA A 412 15.24 -3.06 -15.19
CA ALA A 412 14.30 -2.35 -16.03
C ALA A 412 12.87 -2.92 -15.91
N PHE A 413 11.86 -2.06 -15.89
CA PHE A 413 10.45 -2.49 -15.78
C PHE A 413 10.01 -3.40 -16.94
N ALA A 414 10.62 -3.28 -18.11
CA ALA A 414 10.39 -4.18 -19.24
C ALA A 414 10.66 -5.65 -18.88
N ASN A 415 11.64 -5.93 -18.02
CA ASN A 415 11.99 -7.28 -17.56
C ASN A 415 10.86 -7.99 -16.82
N VAL A 416 9.84 -7.28 -16.36
CA VAL A 416 8.68 -7.91 -15.73
C VAL A 416 7.47 -7.97 -16.64
N MET A 417 7.43 -7.14 -17.69
CA MET A 417 6.23 -7.05 -18.55
C MET A 417 6.33 -7.92 -19.81
N GLU A 418 7.51 -8.04 -20.39
CA GLU A 418 7.68 -8.64 -21.73
C GLU A 418 8.04 -10.14 -21.72
N PRO A 419 8.91 -10.67 -20.86
CA PRO A 419 9.40 -12.03 -20.95
C PRO A 419 8.32 -13.11 -20.77
N ASP A 420 8.60 -14.32 -21.22
CA ASP A 420 7.78 -15.53 -21.01
C ASP A 420 7.93 -16.03 -19.55
N ILE A 421 9.16 -16.08 -19.07
CA ILE A 421 9.51 -16.54 -17.72
C ILE A 421 10.18 -15.40 -16.96
N ARG A 422 9.66 -15.10 -15.79
CA ARG A 422 10.15 -14.04 -14.91
C ARG A 422 10.56 -14.58 -13.57
N ILE A 423 11.69 -14.12 -13.09
CA ILE A 423 12.16 -14.42 -11.75
C ILE A 423 12.28 -13.11 -10.97
N SER A 424 11.68 -13.04 -9.80
CA SER A 424 11.67 -11.82 -9.01
C SER A 424 11.69 -12.10 -7.51
N THR A 425 12.01 -11.07 -6.73
CA THR A 425 11.78 -11.15 -5.29
C THR A 425 10.33 -10.82 -4.95
N VAL A 426 9.85 -11.33 -3.81
CA VAL A 426 8.50 -11.03 -3.32
C VAL A 426 8.29 -9.53 -3.12
N LEU A 427 9.33 -8.79 -2.75
CA LEU A 427 9.27 -7.34 -2.55
C LEU A 427 9.17 -6.59 -3.89
N SER A 428 9.96 -6.96 -4.88
CA SER A 428 10.02 -6.27 -6.17
C SER A 428 8.77 -6.50 -7.02
N ALA A 429 8.31 -7.74 -7.17
CA ALA A 429 7.12 -8.06 -7.97
C ALA A 429 5.84 -8.27 -7.13
N GLY A 430 5.93 -8.10 -5.80
CA GLY A 430 4.78 -8.31 -4.89
C GLY A 430 3.72 -7.21 -4.96
N THR A 431 3.99 -6.01 -5.50
CA THR A 431 3.07 -4.87 -5.53
C THR A 431 3.08 -4.15 -6.86
N GLY A 432 1.92 -3.65 -7.29
CA GLY A 432 1.80 -2.68 -8.39
C GLY A 432 2.00 -3.19 -9.82
N ILE A 433 2.28 -4.48 -10.04
CA ILE A 433 2.56 -5.06 -11.37
C ILE A 433 1.37 -5.90 -11.83
N ASP A 434 0.92 -5.71 -13.06
CA ASP A 434 -0.14 -6.49 -13.70
C ASP A 434 0.43 -7.20 -14.93
N ILE A 435 0.64 -8.53 -14.83
CA ILE A 435 1.23 -9.35 -15.87
C ILE A 435 0.09 -10.03 -16.63
N LYS A 436 -0.11 -9.63 -17.87
CA LYS A 436 -1.12 -10.24 -18.74
C LYS A 436 -0.80 -11.71 -19.03
N LYS A 437 -1.84 -12.56 -19.09
CA LYS A 437 -1.74 -14.00 -19.36
C LYS A 437 -0.78 -14.76 -18.42
N LEU A 438 -0.64 -14.30 -17.16
CA LEU A 438 0.14 -15.02 -16.16
C LEU A 438 -0.57 -16.33 -15.81
N LYS A 439 -0.07 -17.45 -16.36
CA LYS A 439 -0.67 -18.79 -16.23
C LYS A 439 -0.22 -19.50 -14.96
N VAL A 440 1.06 -19.36 -14.60
CA VAL A 440 1.66 -20.04 -13.44
C VAL A 440 2.44 -19.04 -12.61
N ALA A 441 2.28 -19.11 -11.29
CA ALA A 441 3.13 -18.41 -10.32
C ALA A 441 3.66 -19.39 -9.29
N ILE A 442 4.96 -19.34 -9.00
CA ILE A 442 5.64 -20.22 -8.05
C ILE A 442 6.25 -19.37 -6.94
N LEU A 443 5.82 -19.57 -5.71
CA LEU A 443 6.39 -18.94 -4.53
C LEU A 443 7.38 -19.90 -3.86
N THR A 444 8.67 -19.67 -4.03
CA THR A 444 9.71 -20.52 -3.39
C THR A 444 9.92 -20.16 -1.93
N THR A 445 9.45 -18.99 -1.52
CA THR A 445 9.73 -18.39 -0.21
C THR A 445 8.67 -18.79 0.83
N ALA A 446 9.11 -19.29 1.97
CA ALA A 446 8.25 -19.51 3.14
C ALA A 446 7.98 -18.19 3.88
N ILE A 447 6.84 -17.58 3.61
CA ILE A 447 6.42 -16.29 4.16
C ILE A 447 5.32 -16.48 5.19
N SER A 448 5.45 -15.81 6.36
CA SER A 448 4.41 -15.74 7.39
C SER A 448 3.38 -14.61 7.16
N SER A 449 3.76 -13.57 6.43
CA SER A 449 2.90 -12.40 6.19
C SER A 449 1.69 -12.76 5.34
N GLU A 450 0.49 -12.72 5.90
CA GLU A 450 -0.76 -12.91 5.17
C GLU A 450 -0.88 -11.95 3.99
N LYS A 451 -0.53 -10.68 4.22
CA LYS A 451 -0.53 -9.64 3.20
C LYS A 451 0.34 -9.99 2.00
N SER A 452 1.60 -10.40 2.24
CA SER A 452 2.52 -10.77 1.16
C SER A 452 2.06 -12.01 0.40
N ASN A 453 1.47 -12.98 1.09
CA ASN A 453 0.88 -14.18 0.47
C ASN A 453 -0.32 -13.81 -0.42
N ILE A 454 -1.23 -12.95 0.04
CA ILE A 454 -2.38 -12.47 -0.74
C ILE A 454 -1.89 -11.66 -1.95
N GLN A 455 -0.86 -10.84 -1.80
CA GLN A 455 -0.31 -10.06 -2.91
C GLN A 455 0.36 -10.94 -3.96
N ALA A 456 1.10 -11.98 -3.55
CA ALA A 456 1.69 -12.93 -4.48
C ALA A 456 0.62 -13.74 -5.24
N LEU A 457 -0.37 -14.29 -4.53
CA LEU A 457 -1.53 -14.96 -5.14
C LEU A 457 -2.27 -14.02 -6.11
N GLY A 458 -2.46 -12.79 -5.71
CA GLY A 458 -3.16 -11.75 -6.47
C GLY A 458 -2.40 -11.23 -7.69
N ARG A 459 -1.21 -11.75 -8.05
CA ARG A 459 -0.59 -11.51 -9.38
C ARG A 459 -1.33 -12.27 -10.47
N LEU A 460 -1.85 -13.45 -10.16
CA LEU A 460 -2.67 -14.20 -11.09
C LEU A 460 -4.01 -13.48 -11.33
N ARG A 461 -4.44 -13.48 -12.60
CA ARG A 461 -5.72 -12.95 -13.06
C ARG A 461 -6.53 -14.04 -13.71
N GLU A 462 -7.83 -13.87 -13.76
CA GLU A 462 -8.64 -14.67 -14.66
C GLU A 462 -8.11 -14.52 -16.10
N LEU A 463 -7.89 -15.63 -16.77
CA LEU A 463 -7.39 -15.62 -18.13
C LEU A 463 -8.57 -15.29 -19.06
N GLU A 464 -8.47 -14.19 -19.80
CA GLU A 464 -9.50 -13.77 -20.73
C GLU A 464 -9.55 -14.75 -21.93
N ASN A 465 -10.76 -15.24 -22.25
CA ASN A 465 -11.00 -16.18 -23.34
C ASN A 465 -10.20 -17.51 -23.24
N ASP A 466 -9.92 -17.95 -22.02
CA ASP A 466 -9.23 -19.20 -21.73
C ASP A 466 -10.04 -20.02 -20.73
N ASP A 467 -10.19 -21.31 -21.00
CA ASP A 467 -10.90 -22.27 -20.16
C ASP A 467 -10.07 -22.80 -18.98
N ARG A 468 -8.76 -22.51 -19.00
CA ARG A 468 -7.83 -22.97 -17.96
C ARG A 468 -7.79 -22.00 -16.78
N ALA A 469 -7.80 -22.52 -15.57
CA ALA A 469 -7.50 -21.73 -14.39
C ALA A 469 -5.99 -21.43 -14.30
N PRO A 470 -5.58 -20.21 -13.88
CA PRO A 470 -4.20 -19.96 -13.51
C PRO A 470 -3.86 -20.71 -12.21
N VAL A 471 -2.59 -21.13 -12.08
CA VAL A 471 -2.15 -21.99 -10.98
C VAL A 471 -1.08 -21.29 -10.12
N PHE A 472 -1.28 -21.31 -8.81
CA PHE A 472 -0.33 -20.80 -7.82
C PHE A 472 0.32 -21.94 -7.05
N PHE A 473 1.64 -22.03 -7.10
CA PHE A 473 2.42 -22.99 -6.33
C PHE A 473 3.14 -22.31 -5.18
N TRP A 474 3.28 -23.01 -4.05
CA TRP A 474 4.20 -22.62 -2.98
C TRP A 474 5.00 -23.82 -2.49
N LEU A 475 6.30 -23.61 -2.24
CA LEU A 475 7.22 -24.67 -1.83
C LEU A 475 7.28 -24.76 -0.31
N THR A 476 7.32 -25.99 0.22
CA THR A 476 7.31 -26.28 1.65
C THR A 476 8.28 -27.42 1.95
N ASN A 477 9.35 -27.13 2.69
CA ASN A 477 10.23 -28.19 3.18
C ASN A 477 9.62 -28.82 4.44
N GLU A 478 9.28 -30.10 4.38
CA GLU A 478 8.62 -30.83 5.49
C GLU A 478 9.50 -30.97 6.73
N LYS A 479 10.84 -30.90 6.61
CA LYS A 479 11.77 -30.97 7.72
C LYS A 479 11.92 -29.65 8.50
N ILE A 480 11.24 -28.59 8.07
CA ILE A 480 11.31 -27.28 8.71
C ILE A 480 9.93 -26.93 9.31
N ASP A 481 9.78 -27.02 10.63
CA ASP A 481 8.52 -26.75 11.35
C ASP A 481 7.89 -25.39 10.97
N LYS A 482 8.71 -24.38 10.73
CA LYS A 482 8.19 -23.06 10.32
C LYS A 482 7.58 -23.11 8.93
N HIS A 483 8.15 -23.87 7.99
CA HIS A 483 7.58 -24.06 6.67
C HIS A 483 6.21 -24.76 6.75
N MET A 484 6.12 -25.82 7.56
CA MET A 484 4.85 -26.54 7.75
C MET A 484 3.77 -25.64 8.37
N ARG A 485 4.12 -24.86 9.40
CA ARG A 485 3.18 -23.87 9.97
C ARG A 485 2.71 -22.84 8.96
N TYR A 486 3.62 -22.30 8.14
CA TYR A 486 3.27 -21.33 7.10
C TYR A 486 2.48 -21.98 5.96
N HIS A 487 2.71 -23.25 5.68
CA HIS A 487 1.92 -24.03 4.72
C HIS A 487 0.46 -24.14 5.17
N GLU A 488 0.20 -24.56 6.41
CA GLU A 488 -1.15 -24.64 6.95
C GLU A 488 -1.85 -23.27 7.01
N SER A 489 -1.12 -22.23 7.41
CA SER A 489 -1.66 -20.85 7.38
C SER A 489 -2.04 -20.41 5.97
N LYS A 490 -1.26 -20.78 4.93
CA LYS A 490 -1.58 -20.47 3.53
C LYS A 490 -2.83 -21.19 3.04
N LYS A 491 -3.00 -22.48 3.41
CA LYS A 491 -4.22 -23.24 3.05
C LYS A 491 -5.46 -22.53 3.59
N GLN A 492 -5.45 -22.13 4.86
CA GLN A 492 -6.55 -21.39 5.46
C GLN A 492 -6.77 -20.03 4.77
N LEU A 493 -5.70 -19.28 4.52
CA LEU A 493 -5.75 -17.95 3.90
C LEU A 493 -6.30 -17.96 2.47
N PHE A 494 -6.01 -19.02 1.71
CA PHE A 494 -6.39 -19.14 0.31
C PHE A 494 -7.75 -19.81 0.09
N ALA A 495 -8.33 -20.47 1.10
CA ALA A 495 -9.58 -21.22 0.99
C ALA A 495 -10.75 -20.41 0.41
N ASP A 496 -10.87 -19.13 0.81
CA ASP A 496 -11.93 -18.25 0.32
C ASP A 496 -11.57 -17.52 -0.99
N ARG A 497 -10.36 -17.71 -1.54
CA ARG A 497 -9.82 -16.96 -2.67
C ARG A 497 -9.51 -17.81 -3.90
N THR A 498 -9.56 -19.15 -3.76
CA THR A 498 -9.16 -20.08 -4.80
C THR A 498 -10.27 -21.06 -5.15
N LEU A 499 -10.27 -21.59 -6.38
CA LEU A 499 -11.18 -22.64 -6.84
C LEU A 499 -10.95 -23.93 -6.06
N SER A 500 -9.67 -24.28 -5.92
CA SER A 500 -9.24 -25.49 -5.23
C SER A 500 -7.90 -25.27 -4.52
N ILE A 501 -7.67 -26.05 -3.49
CA ILE A 501 -6.39 -26.16 -2.80
C ILE A 501 -5.96 -27.62 -2.85
N GLY A 502 -4.78 -27.85 -3.40
CA GLY A 502 -4.18 -29.20 -3.49
C GLY A 502 -2.81 -29.26 -2.82
N GLU A 503 -2.35 -30.46 -2.60
CA GLU A 503 -0.99 -30.76 -2.17
C GLU A 503 -0.34 -31.71 -3.16
N ARG A 504 0.95 -31.53 -3.41
CA ARG A 504 1.78 -32.40 -4.24
C ARG A 504 3.06 -32.71 -3.47
N TYR A 505 3.38 -33.95 -3.39
CA TYR A 505 4.63 -34.41 -2.78
C TYR A 505 5.70 -34.53 -3.87
N TYR A 506 6.86 -34.01 -3.59
CA TYR A 506 8.04 -34.16 -4.44
C TYR A 506 8.91 -35.26 -3.84
N ASP A 507 8.96 -36.40 -4.54
CA ASP A 507 9.56 -37.63 -3.99
C ASP A 507 11.09 -37.63 -3.97
N LYS A 508 11.73 -36.79 -4.80
CA LYS A 508 13.19 -36.68 -4.84
C LYS A 508 13.66 -35.70 -3.75
N PRO A 509 14.44 -36.11 -2.74
CA PRO A 509 14.97 -35.19 -1.75
C PRO A 509 16.04 -34.28 -2.35
N ILE A 510 15.98 -32.99 -1.98
CA ILE A 510 16.99 -32.01 -2.39
C ILE A 510 18.26 -32.09 -1.57
#